data_64cc8f453770f1b8c6271ea4ccaa8a9a
#
_entry.id   64cc8f453770f1b8c6271ea4ccaa8a9a
#
_cell.length_a   1.000
_cell.length_b   1.000
_cell.length_c   1.000
_cell.angle_alpha   90.00
_cell.angle_beta   90.00
_cell.angle_gamma   90.00
#
_symmetry.space_group_name_H-M   'P 1'
#
loop_
_entity.id
_entity.type
_entity.pdbx_description
1 polymer ?
#
loop_
_entity_poly.entity_id
_entity_poly.type
_entity_poly.pdbx_seq_one_letter_code
_entity_poly.pdbx_strand_id
1 'polypeptide(L)'
;MKGDESAVADFTGRFARNPKSGISDEPESARVVMSKRRLVVAGEERITVPLSDVVDVIVGNVPPDVRDLFDATITIGHRTDDGTVETLLIEGGEETISKFQAVLFKCLLNGTKARVKHPARVGGRVTDEPVRNAKLSITPERVGITTADGKFAIDITDVIAFERIDRGIGGGEGPTLLVRHATGGQATVSLVSPLSNRRLNLLGRFLRVEYGKLLREVADIDLGEPEKQLLVAVYATGGDIDFTGVLDGDAARATNVLNSLREKGLIEEGASGVSLTPQGQVVVNQRIEDVNI
;
A
#
# COMPACT_ATOMS: atom_id res chain seq x y z
N MET A 1 -2.86 -7.95 37.62
CA MET A 1 -3.90 -8.48 36.73
C MET A 1 -3.27 -8.62 35.35
N LYS A 2 -2.86 -9.83 34.95
CA LYS A 2 -2.42 -10.16 33.57
C LYS A 2 -3.68 -10.21 32.71
N GLY A 3 -3.97 -9.16 31.96
CA GLY A 3 -4.97 -9.20 30.92
C GLY A 3 -4.55 -10.22 29.89
N ASP A 4 -5.43 -11.14 29.58
CA ASP A 4 -5.27 -12.18 28.58
C ASP A 4 -5.03 -11.53 27.22
N GLU A 5 -3.76 -11.48 26.80
CA GLU A 5 -3.33 -10.83 25.56
C GLU A 5 -3.49 -11.84 24.43
N SER A 6 -4.63 -11.82 23.76
CA SER A 6 -4.92 -12.76 22.67
C SER A 6 -3.95 -12.59 21.51
N ALA A 7 -3.46 -13.70 20.97
CA ALA A 7 -2.67 -13.72 19.75
C ALA A 7 -3.53 -13.31 18.56
N VAL A 8 -2.98 -12.46 17.69
CA VAL A 8 -3.57 -12.04 16.41
C VAL A 8 -2.87 -12.66 15.21
N ALA A 9 -1.67 -13.21 15.41
CA ALA A 9 -0.95 -14.08 14.49
C ALA A 9 -0.18 -15.14 15.30
N ASP A 10 -0.11 -16.37 14.78
CA ASP A 10 0.58 -17.49 15.38
C ASP A 10 0.92 -18.52 14.27
N PHE A 11 2.21 -18.70 14.00
CA PHE A 11 2.70 -19.63 12.97
C PHE A 11 4.12 -20.06 13.26
N THR A 12 4.57 -21.12 12.60
CA THR A 12 5.97 -21.57 12.62
C THR A 12 6.63 -21.13 11.33
N GLY A 13 7.83 -20.58 11.45
CA GLY A 13 8.67 -20.13 10.34
C GLY A 13 10.14 -20.25 10.69
N ARG A 14 10.99 -19.70 9.84
CA ARG A 14 12.42 -19.52 10.13
C ARG A 14 12.70 -18.05 10.42
N PHE A 15 13.74 -17.77 11.20
CA PHE A 15 14.13 -16.39 11.47
C PHE A 15 15.65 -16.24 11.54
N ALA A 16 16.11 -15.03 11.29
CA ALA A 16 17.50 -14.62 11.52
C ALA A 16 17.53 -13.25 12.19
N ARG A 17 18.45 -13.07 13.14
CA ARG A 17 18.68 -11.81 13.85
C ARG A 17 19.81 -11.05 13.19
N ASN A 18 19.61 -9.74 12.91
CA ASN A 18 20.60 -8.85 12.30
C ASN A 18 21.30 -9.45 11.07
N PRO A 19 20.54 -9.99 10.08
CA PRO A 19 21.14 -10.61 8.93
C PRO A 19 21.98 -9.58 8.17
N LYS A 20 23.30 -9.81 8.13
CA LYS A 20 24.23 -9.02 7.31
C LYS A 20 24.48 -9.77 6.00
N SER A 21 24.82 -9.05 4.95
CA SER A 21 25.33 -9.68 3.72
C SER A 21 26.54 -10.54 4.05
N GLY A 22 26.49 -11.84 3.78
CA GLY A 22 27.49 -12.82 4.17
C GLY A 22 27.17 -13.60 5.44
N ILE A 23 25.89 -13.98 5.63
CA ILE A 23 25.41 -14.72 6.79
C ILE A 23 26.16 -16.03 6.93
N SER A 24 26.79 -16.21 8.11
CA SER A 24 27.34 -17.49 8.56
C SER A 24 26.32 -18.33 9.35
N ASP A 25 25.21 -17.72 9.78
CA ASP A 25 24.23 -18.38 10.63
C ASP A 25 23.03 -18.84 9.78
N GLU A 26 22.76 -20.13 9.79
CA GLU A 26 21.56 -20.70 9.18
C GLU A 26 20.31 -20.16 9.91
N PRO A 27 19.24 -19.81 9.17
CA PRO A 27 18.00 -19.37 9.79
C PRO A 27 17.42 -20.43 10.72
N GLU A 28 17.13 -20.04 11.96
CA GLU A 28 16.57 -20.93 12.97
C GLU A 28 15.06 -21.14 12.78
N SER A 29 14.58 -22.34 13.06
CA SER A 29 13.13 -22.59 13.16
C SER A 29 12.57 -21.96 14.44
N ALA A 30 11.47 -21.20 14.32
CA ALA A 30 10.83 -20.56 15.45
C ALA A 30 9.31 -20.50 15.32
N ARG A 31 8.65 -20.45 16.46
CA ARG A 31 7.24 -20.07 16.53
C ARG A 31 7.14 -18.56 16.64
N VAL A 32 6.42 -17.95 15.72
CA VAL A 32 6.15 -16.50 15.65
C VAL A 32 4.75 -16.23 16.18
N VAL A 33 4.66 -15.51 17.30
CA VAL A 33 3.37 -15.16 17.92
C VAL A 33 3.28 -13.65 18.06
N MET A 34 2.21 -13.06 17.56
CA MET A 34 1.99 -11.61 17.68
C MET A 34 0.67 -11.33 18.37
N SER A 35 0.69 -10.38 19.29
CA SER A 35 -0.49 -9.74 19.86
C SER A 35 -0.63 -8.31 19.32
N LYS A 36 -1.63 -7.56 19.78
CA LYS A 36 -1.76 -6.13 19.45
C LYS A 36 -0.66 -5.24 20.05
N ARG A 37 0.19 -5.77 20.94
CA ARG A 37 1.20 -5.00 21.68
C ARG A 37 2.63 -5.42 21.41
N ARG A 38 2.85 -6.71 21.11
CA ARG A 38 4.20 -7.27 20.97
C ARG A 38 4.24 -8.42 19.97
N LEU A 39 5.40 -8.60 19.39
CA LEU A 39 5.81 -9.75 18.61
C LEU A 39 6.74 -10.60 19.48
N VAL A 40 6.56 -11.91 19.46
CA VAL A 40 7.41 -12.90 20.12
C VAL A 40 7.89 -13.90 19.08
N VAL A 41 9.20 -14.07 18.98
CA VAL A 41 9.84 -15.12 18.18
C VAL A 41 10.47 -16.09 19.16
N ALA A 42 10.00 -17.33 19.18
CA ALA A 42 10.42 -18.37 20.10
C ALA A 42 11.14 -19.49 19.33
N GLY A 43 12.46 -19.35 19.19
CA GLY A 43 13.42 -20.33 18.72
C GLY A 43 14.18 -20.94 19.89
N GLU A 44 15.49 -21.15 19.75
CA GLU A 44 16.37 -21.53 20.87
C GLU A 44 16.37 -20.44 21.96
N GLU A 45 16.43 -19.19 21.51
CA GLU A 45 16.20 -18.03 22.36
C GLU A 45 14.81 -17.44 22.13
N ARG A 46 14.29 -16.77 23.14
CA ARG A 46 13.02 -16.04 23.03
C ARG A 46 13.26 -14.55 22.86
N ILE A 47 12.91 -14.04 21.68
CA ILE A 47 12.96 -12.61 21.38
C ILE A 47 11.56 -12.01 21.54
N THR A 48 11.46 -10.90 22.26
CA THR A 48 10.19 -10.18 22.44
C THR A 48 10.37 -8.73 21.99
N VAL A 49 9.60 -8.31 21.01
CA VAL A 49 9.64 -6.95 20.44
C VAL A 49 8.32 -6.25 20.71
N PRO A 50 8.30 -5.20 21.53
CA PRO A 50 7.13 -4.34 21.64
C PRO A 50 6.81 -3.68 20.30
N LEU A 51 5.54 -3.69 19.87
CA LEU A 51 5.16 -3.03 18.59
C LEU A 51 5.35 -1.51 18.63
N SER A 52 5.46 -0.91 19.83
CA SER A 52 5.88 0.48 20.02
C SER A 52 7.29 0.76 19.51
N ASP A 53 8.16 -0.23 19.52
CA ASP A 53 9.58 -0.09 19.24
C ASP A 53 9.92 -0.47 17.78
N VAL A 54 8.95 -1.03 17.04
CA VAL A 54 9.10 -1.28 15.60
C VAL A 54 9.25 0.04 14.87
N VAL A 55 10.36 0.24 14.16
CA VAL A 55 10.70 1.49 13.44
C VAL A 55 10.58 1.34 11.94
N ASP A 56 10.76 0.13 11.40
CA ASP A 56 10.65 -0.16 9.97
C ASP A 56 10.11 -1.57 9.72
N VAL A 57 9.49 -1.76 8.55
CA VAL A 57 9.01 -3.05 8.05
C VAL A 57 9.31 -3.12 6.56
N ILE A 58 10.07 -4.15 6.15
CA ILE A 58 10.45 -4.39 4.76
C ILE A 58 9.93 -5.76 4.36
N VAL A 59 9.30 -5.88 3.20
CA VAL A 59 8.70 -7.13 2.71
C VAL A 59 9.36 -7.54 1.39
N GLY A 60 9.71 -8.81 1.28
CA GLY A 60 10.20 -9.42 0.04
C GLY A 60 11.60 -8.98 -0.41
N ASN A 61 12.35 -8.26 0.43
CA ASN A 61 13.69 -7.80 0.09
C ASN A 61 14.73 -8.69 0.80
N VAL A 62 15.03 -9.82 0.19
CA VAL A 62 16.09 -10.73 0.65
C VAL A 62 17.40 -10.31 -0.02
N PRO A 63 18.52 -10.22 0.71
CA PRO A 63 19.82 -10.03 0.09
C PRO A 63 20.07 -11.03 -1.03
N PRO A 64 20.69 -10.64 -2.17
CA PRO A 64 20.87 -11.51 -3.31
C PRO A 64 21.53 -12.85 -2.98
N ASP A 65 22.48 -12.82 -2.04
CA ASP A 65 23.31 -13.97 -1.66
C ASP A 65 22.54 -15.09 -0.94
N VAL A 66 21.33 -14.80 -0.47
CA VAL A 66 20.47 -15.75 0.28
C VAL A 66 19.07 -15.88 -0.30
N ARG A 67 18.82 -15.28 -1.46
CA ARG A 67 17.48 -15.27 -2.08
C ARG A 67 16.95 -16.67 -2.38
N ASP A 68 17.81 -17.59 -2.77
CA ASP A 68 17.44 -18.98 -3.10
C ASP A 68 17.11 -19.85 -1.87
N LEU A 69 17.36 -19.30 -0.67
CA LEU A 69 17.12 -19.99 0.61
C LEU A 69 15.78 -19.62 1.25
N PHE A 70 15.08 -18.60 0.73
CA PHE A 70 13.88 -18.04 1.35
C PHE A 70 12.73 -17.92 0.33
N ASP A 71 11.53 -18.39 0.72
CA ASP A 71 10.31 -18.25 -0.09
C ASP A 71 9.73 -16.83 0.01
N ALA A 72 9.16 -16.51 1.18
CA ALA A 72 8.61 -15.19 1.46
C ALA A 72 9.14 -14.67 2.79
N THR A 73 9.55 -13.41 2.82
CA THR A 73 10.20 -12.82 3.99
C THR A 73 9.60 -11.49 4.39
N ILE A 74 9.68 -11.20 5.69
CA ILE A 74 9.43 -9.89 6.26
C ILE A 74 10.57 -9.54 7.22
N THR A 75 11.17 -8.37 7.03
CA THR A 75 12.20 -7.84 7.93
C THR A 75 11.59 -6.75 8.79
N ILE A 76 11.73 -6.89 10.10
CA ILE A 76 11.21 -5.97 11.10
C ILE A 76 12.40 -5.30 11.80
N GLY A 77 12.55 -3.99 11.57
CA GLY A 77 13.50 -3.16 12.30
C GLY A 77 12.87 -2.66 13.60
N HIS A 78 13.52 -2.88 14.71
CA HIS A 78 13.06 -2.44 16.03
C HIS A 78 14.18 -1.81 16.85
N ARG A 79 13.78 -0.90 17.74
CA ARG A 79 14.70 -0.27 18.68
C ARG A 79 14.80 -1.14 19.94
N THR A 80 16.02 -1.38 20.39
CA THR A 80 16.34 -2.05 21.63
C THR A 80 16.39 -1.06 22.81
N ASP A 81 16.45 -1.57 24.04
CA ASP A 81 16.43 -0.75 25.26
C ASP A 81 17.65 0.20 25.35
N ASP A 82 18.79 -0.16 24.75
CA ASP A 82 19.99 0.67 24.65
C ASP A 82 19.90 1.73 23.53
N GLY A 83 18.79 1.74 22.75
CA GLY A 83 18.51 2.69 21.67
C GLY A 83 19.09 2.30 20.31
N THR A 84 19.78 1.16 20.20
CA THR A 84 20.24 0.62 18.90
C THR A 84 19.04 0.12 18.08
N VAL A 85 19.23 -0.04 16.78
CA VAL A 85 18.23 -0.63 15.89
C VAL A 85 18.71 -2.02 15.49
N GLU A 86 17.92 -3.02 15.84
CA GLU A 86 18.12 -4.39 15.39
C GLU A 86 17.08 -4.80 14.36
N THR A 87 17.37 -5.83 13.60
CA THR A 87 16.48 -6.38 12.59
C THR A 87 16.19 -7.85 12.83
N LEU A 88 14.93 -8.23 12.62
CA LEU A 88 14.48 -9.61 12.59
C LEU A 88 13.99 -9.93 11.19
N LEU A 89 14.66 -10.82 10.49
CA LEU A 89 14.17 -11.44 9.27
C LEU A 89 13.31 -12.63 9.65
N ILE A 90 12.07 -12.66 9.21
CA ILE A 90 11.13 -13.78 9.42
C ILE A 90 10.74 -14.31 8.07
N GLU A 91 10.78 -15.62 7.92
CA GLU A 91 10.39 -16.33 6.71
C GLU A 91 9.26 -17.30 7.00
N GLY A 92 8.44 -17.52 6.00
CA GLY A 92 7.37 -18.51 5.99
C GLY A 92 6.78 -18.70 4.60
N GLY A 93 5.78 -19.54 4.47
CA GLY A 93 5.05 -19.66 3.21
C GLY A 93 4.40 -18.32 2.82
N GLU A 94 4.29 -18.05 1.52
CA GLU A 94 3.86 -16.77 0.93
C GLU A 94 2.53 -16.29 1.52
N GLU A 95 1.53 -17.17 1.60
CA GLU A 95 0.21 -16.83 2.17
C GLU A 95 0.30 -16.44 3.65
N THR A 96 1.15 -17.16 4.42
CA THR A 96 1.36 -16.91 5.87
C THR A 96 2.00 -15.54 6.08
N ILE A 97 3.07 -15.24 5.34
CA ILE A 97 3.77 -13.95 5.43
C ILE A 97 2.88 -12.82 4.96
N SER A 98 2.10 -12.99 3.90
CA SER A 98 1.15 -11.98 3.43
C SER A 98 0.07 -11.67 4.48
N LYS A 99 -0.53 -12.69 5.12
CA LYS A 99 -1.48 -12.51 6.23
C LYS A 99 -0.83 -11.84 7.44
N PHE A 100 0.35 -12.30 7.83
CA PHE A 100 1.11 -11.72 8.94
C PHE A 100 1.42 -10.24 8.69
N GLN A 101 1.90 -9.88 7.51
CA GLN A 101 2.16 -8.51 7.08
C GLN A 101 0.93 -7.62 7.23
N ALA A 102 -0.22 -8.05 6.72
CA ALA A 102 -1.47 -7.29 6.79
C ALA A 102 -1.88 -7.02 8.26
N VAL A 103 -1.81 -8.04 9.12
CA VAL A 103 -2.13 -7.90 10.54
C VAL A 103 -1.10 -7.04 11.27
N LEU A 104 0.20 -7.15 10.94
CA LEU A 104 1.27 -6.34 11.52
C LEU A 104 1.05 -4.85 11.21
N PHE A 105 0.86 -4.47 9.94
CA PHE A 105 0.60 -3.07 9.58
C PHE A 105 -0.68 -2.54 10.24
N LYS A 106 -1.73 -3.35 10.31
CA LYS A 106 -2.95 -3.01 11.03
C LYS A 106 -2.68 -2.72 12.51
N CYS A 107 -1.89 -3.53 13.19
CA CYS A 107 -1.52 -3.31 14.59
C CYS A 107 -0.62 -2.07 14.76
N LEU A 108 0.28 -1.83 13.81
CA LEU A 108 1.20 -0.69 13.86
C LEU A 108 0.55 0.65 13.55
N LEU A 109 -0.49 0.69 12.71
CA LEU A 109 -1.01 1.93 12.13
C LEU A 109 -2.43 2.29 12.58
N ASN A 110 -3.27 1.32 12.96
CA ASN A 110 -4.64 1.62 13.40
C ASN A 110 -4.67 2.53 14.63
N GLY A 111 -5.57 3.51 14.58
CA GLY A 111 -5.70 4.50 15.64
C GLY A 111 -4.60 5.57 15.64
N THR A 112 -3.70 5.56 14.64
CA THR A 112 -2.69 6.61 14.48
C THR A 112 -3.36 7.96 14.34
N LYS A 113 -2.98 8.89 15.24
CA LYS A 113 -3.41 10.28 15.16
C LYS A 113 -2.62 10.99 14.07
N ALA A 114 -3.31 11.77 13.25
CA ALA A 114 -2.73 12.52 12.15
C ALA A 114 -3.44 13.87 11.98
N ARG A 115 -2.76 14.82 11.34
CA ARG A 115 -3.40 15.96 10.70
C ARG A 115 -3.63 15.62 9.25
N VAL A 116 -4.79 15.97 8.71
CA VAL A 116 -5.17 15.67 7.34
C VAL A 116 -5.80 16.88 6.68
N LYS A 117 -5.41 17.16 5.43
CA LYS A 117 -6.14 18.06 4.55
C LYS A 117 -6.63 17.25 3.34
N HIS A 118 -7.95 17.13 3.20
CA HIS A 118 -8.58 16.38 2.13
C HIS A 118 -9.92 16.99 1.71
N PRO A 119 -10.10 17.23 0.40
CA PRO A 119 -9.05 17.27 -0.60
C PRO A 119 -8.14 18.51 -0.41
N ALA A 120 -6.84 18.36 -0.59
CA ALA A 120 -5.93 19.50 -0.58
C ALA A 120 -5.84 20.18 -1.94
N ARG A 121 -5.99 19.39 -3.03
CA ARG A 121 -6.13 19.85 -4.41
C ARG A 121 -7.11 18.96 -5.15
N VAL A 122 -7.82 19.52 -6.12
CA VAL A 122 -8.68 18.82 -7.07
C VAL A 122 -8.42 19.37 -8.48
N GLY A 123 -8.12 18.52 -9.45
CA GLY A 123 -7.77 18.95 -10.81
C GLY A 123 -6.62 19.98 -10.83
N GLY A 124 -5.64 19.83 -9.95
CA GLY A 124 -4.50 20.75 -9.80
C GLY A 124 -4.77 22.02 -8.99
N ARG A 125 -6.03 22.38 -8.72
CA ARG A 125 -6.40 23.61 -7.97
C ARG A 125 -6.40 23.35 -6.48
N VAL A 126 -5.78 24.24 -5.69
CA VAL A 126 -5.79 24.21 -4.23
C VAL A 126 -7.20 24.46 -3.72
N THR A 127 -7.64 23.70 -2.72
CA THR A 127 -8.94 23.85 -2.08
C THR A 127 -8.84 24.69 -0.79
N ASP A 128 -9.96 25.25 -0.38
CA ASP A 128 -10.08 25.98 0.90
C ASP A 128 -10.39 25.03 2.08
N GLU A 129 -10.36 23.69 1.85
CA GLU A 129 -10.60 22.73 2.91
C GLU A 129 -9.64 22.91 4.09
N PRO A 130 -10.14 22.94 5.33
CA PRO A 130 -9.31 23.09 6.50
C PRO A 130 -8.50 21.83 6.81
N VAL A 131 -7.40 22.02 7.54
CA VAL A 131 -6.68 20.89 8.14
C VAL A 131 -7.44 20.38 9.35
N ARG A 132 -7.69 19.07 9.40
CA ARG A 132 -8.45 18.39 10.45
C ARG A 132 -7.59 17.41 11.23
N ASN A 133 -7.89 17.22 12.50
CA ASN A 133 -7.37 16.10 13.27
C ASN A 133 -8.12 14.83 12.88
N ALA A 134 -7.36 13.75 12.67
CA ALA A 134 -7.90 12.47 12.21
C ALA A 134 -7.30 11.29 12.96
N LYS A 135 -7.98 10.15 12.85
CA LYS A 135 -7.45 8.82 13.19
C LYS A 135 -7.43 7.96 11.94
N LEU A 136 -6.32 7.27 11.72
CA LEU A 136 -6.14 6.36 10.60
C LEU A 136 -6.63 4.95 10.94
N SER A 137 -7.16 4.26 9.94
CA SER A 137 -7.44 2.82 9.96
C SER A 137 -6.93 2.18 8.67
N ILE A 138 -6.35 1.00 8.76
CA ILE A 138 -5.64 0.37 7.64
C ILE A 138 -6.26 -0.98 7.34
N THR A 139 -6.55 -1.21 6.08
CA THR A 139 -6.76 -2.53 5.48
C THR A 139 -5.84 -2.67 4.27
N PRO A 140 -5.59 -3.87 3.75
CA PRO A 140 -4.77 -4.04 2.54
C PRO A 140 -5.24 -3.19 1.36
N GLU A 141 -6.55 -2.94 1.25
CA GLU A 141 -7.16 -2.26 0.12
C GLU A 141 -7.22 -0.73 0.31
N ARG A 142 -7.13 -0.20 1.56
CA ARG A 142 -7.39 1.22 1.81
C ARG A 142 -6.80 1.79 3.07
N VAL A 143 -6.60 3.11 3.02
CA VAL A 143 -6.33 3.96 4.18
C VAL A 143 -7.63 4.70 4.57
N GLY A 144 -8.28 4.24 5.62
CA GLY A 144 -9.45 4.91 6.19
C GLY A 144 -9.05 6.09 7.07
N ILE A 145 -9.76 7.18 7.00
CA ILE A 145 -9.50 8.42 7.71
C ILE A 145 -10.79 8.86 8.39
N THR A 146 -10.76 8.96 9.72
CA THR A 146 -11.90 9.41 10.54
C THR A 146 -11.56 10.74 11.17
N THR A 147 -12.36 11.76 10.90
CA THR A 147 -12.30 13.09 11.50
C THR A 147 -13.52 13.33 12.42
N ALA A 148 -13.61 14.49 13.05
CA ALA A 148 -14.80 14.86 13.79
C ALA A 148 -16.03 15.07 12.88
N ASP A 149 -15.80 15.52 11.63
CA ASP A 149 -16.84 15.90 10.69
C ASP A 149 -17.30 14.75 9.79
N GLY A 150 -16.57 13.63 9.77
CA GLY A 150 -16.93 12.48 8.92
C GLY A 150 -15.80 11.49 8.71
N LYS A 151 -16.05 10.56 7.79
CA LYS A 151 -15.11 9.52 7.41
C LYS A 151 -14.94 9.51 5.90
N PHE A 152 -13.73 9.28 5.45
CA PHE A 152 -13.41 8.99 4.06
C PHE A 152 -12.30 7.95 3.98
N ALA A 153 -12.02 7.43 2.80
CA ALA A 153 -10.93 6.49 2.57
C ALA A 153 -10.19 6.86 1.30
N ILE A 154 -8.92 6.46 1.23
CA ILE A 154 -8.12 6.43 0.02
C ILE A 154 -7.94 4.95 -0.30
N ASP A 155 -8.55 4.49 -1.37
CA ASP A 155 -8.37 3.13 -1.87
C ASP A 155 -7.00 3.02 -2.54
N ILE A 156 -6.28 1.93 -2.29
CA ILE A 156 -4.91 1.76 -2.82
C ILE A 156 -4.92 1.71 -4.34
N THR A 157 -5.99 1.17 -4.92
CA THR A 157 -6.22 1.09 -6.37
C THR A 157 -6.37 2.47 -7.03
N ASP A 158 -6.84 3.46 -6.28
CA ASP A 158 -7.00 4.83 -6.76
C ASP A 158 -5.71 5.65 -6.65
N VAL A 159 -4.70 5.13 -5.93
CA VAL A 159 -3.43 5.83 -5.73
C VAL A 159 -2.67 5.92 -7.05
N ILE A 160 -2.35 7.14 -7.45
CA ILE A 160 -1.54 7.46 -8.63
C ILE A 160 -0.06 7.56 -8.21
N ALA A 161 0.20 8.34 -7.16
CA ALA A 161 1.53 8.54 -6.62
C ALA A 161 1.47 8.93 -5.15
N PHE A 162 2.54 8.68 -4.43
CA PHE A 162 2.69 9.19 -3.06
C PHE A 162 4.14 9.56 -2.80
N GLU A 163 4.33 10.65 -2.06
CA GLU A 163 5.65 11.14 -1.71
C GLU A 163 5.69 11.73 -0.30
N ARG A 164 6.85 11.66 0.32
CA ARG A 164 7.11 12.36 1.57
C ARG A 164 7.61 13.77 1.24
N ILE A 165 6.94 14.77 1.81
CA ILE A 165 7.38 16.17 1.75
C ILE A 165 7.81 16.60 3.15
N ASP A 166 8.96 17.33 3.24
CA ASP A 166 9.53 17.76 4.51
C ASP A 166 8.95 19.10 4.97
N ARG A 167 7.61 19.17 4.98
CA ARG A 167 6.88 20.31 5.54
C ARG A 167 5.62 19.83 6.24
N GLY A 168 5.29 20.48 7.34
CA GLY A 168 4.04 20.24 8.06
C GLY A 168 2.84 20.88 7.38
N ILE A 169 1.64 20.52 7.85
CA ILE A 169 0.35 21.09 7.43
C ILE A 169 -0.35 21.74 8.60
N GLY A 170 -1.08 22.83 8.34
CA GLY A 170 -1.90 23.52 9.35
C GLY A 170 -1.10 24.04 10.54
N GLY A 171 0.08 24.63 10.32
CA GLY A 171 0.94 25.12 11.39
C GLY A 171 1.62 24.02 12.21
N GLY A 172 1.53 22.77 11.79
CA GLY A 172 2.27 21.65 12.39
C GLY A 172 3.70 21.58 11.86
N GLU A 173 4.58 21.03 12.69
CA GLU A 173 5.95 20.68 12.29
C GLU A 173 6.01 19.22 11.84
N GLY A 174 7.10 18.90 11.11
CA GLY A 174 7.40 17.54 10.66
C GLY A 174 6.90 17.23 9.25
N PRO A 175 7.35 16.09 8.72
CA PRO A 175 7.05 15.69 7.36
C PRO A 175 5.60 15.25 7.17
N THR A 176 5.15 15.38 5.93
CA THR A 176 3.81 15.01 5.50
C THR A 176 3.89 14.00 4.36
N LEU A 177 2.98 13.07 4.31
CA LEU A 177 2.74 12.22 3.16
C LEU A 177 1.74 12.92 2.24
N LEU A 178 2.18 13.23 1.02
CA LEU A 178 1.32 13.66 -0.06
C LEU A 178 0.88 12.42 -0.81
N VAL A 179 -0.42 12.23 -0.96
CA VAL A 179 -1.01 11.12 -1.73
C VAL A 179 -1.84 11.73 -2.86
N ARG A 180 -1.43 11.44 -4.10
CA ARG A 180 -2.22 11.75 -5.29
C ARG A 180 -3.05 10.52 -5.64
N HIS A 181 -4.34 10.69 -5.76
CA HIS A 181 -5.26 9.60 -6.06
C HIS A 181 -6.42 10.07 -6.94
N ALA A 182 -7.07 9.15 -7.62
CA ALA A 182 -8.28 9.42 -8.38
C ALA A 182 -9.51 9.42 -7.43
N THR A 183 -10.42 10.34 -7.64
CA THR A 183 -11.71 10.36 -6.94
C THR A 183 -12.77 10.87 -7.91
N GLY A 184 -13.74 10.04 -8.25
CA GLY A 184 -14.78 10.40 -9.22
C GLY A 184 -14.22 10.84 -10.57
N GLY A 185 -13.17 10.20 -11.06
CA GLY A 185 -12.50 10.54 -12.33
C GLY A 185 -11.62 11.79 -12.29
N GLN A 186 -11.41 12.41 -11.11
CA GLN A 186 -10.58 13.61 -10.98
C GLN A 186 -9.34 13.33 -10.11
N ALA A 187 -8.19 13.86 -10.54
CA ALA A 187 -6.97 13.81 -9.76
C ALA A 187 -7.11 14.66 -8.49
N THR A 188 -7.04 13.99 -7.35
CA THR A 188 -7.17 14.57 -6.01
C THR A 188 -5.87 14.41 -5.24
N VAL A 189 -5.50 15.40 -4.46
CA VAL A 189 -4.36 15.33 -3.53
C VAL A 189 -4.85 15.36 -2.11
N SER A 190 -4.38 14.40 -1.32
CA SER A 190 -4.55 14.37 0.13
C SER A 190 -3.21 14.57 0.82
N LEU A 191 -3.20 15.34 1.90
CA LEU A 191 -2.03 15.52 2.75
C LEU A 191 -2.30 14.84 4.10
N VAL A 192 -1.43 13.92 4.48
CA VAL A 192 -1.55 13.14 5.72
C VAL A 192 -0.26 13.29 6.53
N SER A 193 -0.34 13.91 7.70
CA SER A 193 0.80 14.13 8.60
C SER A 193 0.55 13.42 9.94
N PRO A 194 0.99 12.16 10.10
CA PRO A 194 1.00 11.50 11.40
C PRO A 194 1.83 12.29 12.41
N LEU A 195 1.41 12.32 13.68
CA LEU A 195 2.10 13.06 14.74
C LEU A 195 3.46 12.45 15.16
N SER A 196 3.97 11.51 14.38
CA SER A 196 5.23 10.80 14.64
C SER A 196 5.89 10.41 13.32
N ASN A 197 7.18 10.77 13.16
CA ASN A 197 7.98 10.38 12.00
C ASN A 197 8.01 8.86 11.77
N ARG A 198 8.07 8.09 12.86
CA ARG A 198 7.99 6.64 12.82
C ARG A 198 6.69 6.16 12.17
N ARG A 199 5.54 6.72 12.57
CA ARG A 199 4.24 6.37 12.00
C ARG A 199 4.12 6.78 10.53
N LEU A 200 4.71 7.92 10.15
CA LEU A 200 4.78 8.35 8.76
C LEU A 200 5.61 7.36 7.91
N ASN A 201 6.77 6.94 8.40
CA ASN A 201 7.61 5.97 7.70
C ASN A 201 6.87 4.63 7.52
N LEU A 202 6.24 4.12 8.57
CA LEU A 202 5.46 2.89 8.50
C LEU A 202 4.26 3.00 7.55
N LEU A 203 3.57 4.16 7.50
CA LEU A 203 2.50 4.41 6.54
C LEU A 203 3.02 4.43 5.10
N GLY A 204 4.16 5.08 4.86
CA GLY A 204 4.82 5.07 3.55
C GLY A 204 5.28 3.67 3.13
N ARG A 205 5.76 2.84 4.08
CA ARG A 205 6.09 1.43 3.81
C ARG A 205 4.85 0.62 3.46
N PHE A 206 3.77 0.79 4.22
CA PHE A 206 2.49 0.14 3.93
C PHE A 206 2.00 0.44 2.51
N LEU A 207 1.93 1.73 2.14
CA LEU A 207 1.51 2.13 0.79
C LEU A 207 2.40 1.53 -0.29
N ARG A 208 3.74 1.57 -0.09
CA ARG A 208 4.68 1.01 -1.07
C ARG A 208 4.49 -0.49 -1.27
N VAL A 209 4.22 -1.22 -0.20
CA VAL A 209 4.03 -2.67 -0.26
C VAL A 209 2.73 -3.01 -0.95
N GLU A 210 1.61 -2.39 -0.54
CA GLU A 210 0.30 -2.70 -1.11
C GLU A 210 0.18 -2.23 -2.57
N TYR A 211 0.63 -1.01 -2.87
CA TYR A 211 0.69 -0.53 -4.25
C TYR A 211 1.62 -1.37 -5.13
N GLY A 212 2.76 -1.80 -4.58
CA GLY A 212 3.69 -2.69 -5.29
C GLY A 212 3.11 -4.07 -5.62
N LYS A 213 2.14 -4.58 -4.86
CA LYS A 213 1.40 -5.82 -5.21
C LYS A 213 0.55 -5.58 -6.46
N LEU A 214 -0.22 -4.50 -6.49
CA LEU A 214 -1.03 -4.12 -7.66
C LEU A 214 -0.18 -3.92 -8.91
N LEU A 215 0.99 -3.28 -8.76
CA LEU A 215 1.91 -3.10 -9.89
C LEU A 215 2.40 -4.43 -10.47
N ARG A 216 2.67 -5.42 -9.63
CA ARG A 216 3.09 -6.76 -10.09
C ARG A 216 1.94 -7.51 -10.79
N GLU A 217 0.71 -7.39 -10.30
CA GLU A 217 -0.46 -8.01 -10.92
C GLU A 217 -0.72 -7.52 -12.35
N VAL A 218 -0.37 -6.27 -12.63
CA VAL A 218 -0.59 -5.66 -13.97
C VAL A 218 0.67 -5.62 -14.84
N ALA A 219 1.84 -5.96 -14.30
CA ALA A 219 3.13 -5.85 -15.01
C ALA A 219 3.20 -6.69 -16.29
N ASP A 220 2.60 -7.89 -16.25
CA ASP A 220 2.64 -8.85 -17.34
C ASP A 220 1.48 -8.68 -18.35
N ILE A 221 0.62 -7.67 -18.14
CA ILE A 221 -0.50 -7.40 -19.06
C ILE A 221 0.02 -6.66 -20.30
N ASP A 222 0.09 -7.35 -21.41
CA ASP A 222 0.41 -6.73 -22.70
C ASP A 222 -0.81 -6.03 -23.30
N LEU A 223 -0.62 -4.77 -23.74
CA LEU A 223 -1.66 -3.91 -24.29
C LEU A 223 -1.26 -3.35 -25.65
N GLY A 224 -2.10 -3.61 -26.63
CA GLY A 224 -2.03 -2.94 -27.94
C GLY A 224 -2.42 -1.46 -27.87
N GLU A 225 -2.01 -0.67 -28.86
CA GLU A 225 -2.35 0.76 -28.92
C GLU A 225 -3.88 1.04 -28.88
N PRO A 226 -4.76 0.26 -29.56
CA PRO A 226 -6.21 0.46 -29.47
C PRO A 226 -6.75 0.23 -28.04
N GLU A 227 -6.19 -0.73 -27.30
CA GLU A 227 -6.56 -1.02 -25.93
C GLU A 227 -6.17 0.13 -24.99
N LYS A 228 -4.95 0.67 -25.15
CA LYS A 228 -4.48 1.83 -24.41
C LYS A 228 -5.35 3.06 -24.63
N GLN A 229 -5.65 3.37 -25.90
CA GLN A 229 -6.52 4.48 -26.28
C GLN A 229 -7.89 4.37 -25.60
N LEU A 230 -8.48 3.17 -25.62
CA LEU A 230 -9.81 2.94 -25.07
C LEU A 230 -9.81 3.01 -23.55
N LEU A 231 -8.78 2.46 -22.87
CA LEU A 231 -8.63 2.59 -21.41
C LEU A 231 -8.49 4.05 -20.97
N VAL A 232 -7.67 4.85 -21.67
CA VAL A 232 -7.51 6.28 -21.37
C VAL A 232 -8.82 7.03 -21.63
N ALA A 233 -9.57 6.69 -22.69
CA ALA A 233 -10.86 7.29 -22.97
C ALA A 233 -11.91 6.97 -21.88
N VAL A 234 -11.99 5.72 -21.43
CA VAL A 234 -12.85 5.31 -20.30
C VAL A 234 -12.47 6.07 -19.02
N TYR A 235 -11.18 6.21 -18.75
CA TYR A 235 -10.69 6.98 -17.60
C TYR A 235 -11.09 8.44 -17.65
N ALA A 236 -10.91 9.08 -18.81
CA ALA A 236 -11.17 10.51 -18.99
C ALA A 236 -12.65 10.87 -18.93
N THR A 237 -13.53 9.96 -19.37
CA THR A 237 -14.98 10.22 -19.52
C THR A 237 -15.83 9.55 -18.44
N GLY A 238 -15.24 8.67 -17.63
CA GLY A 238 -15.98 7.83 -16.69
C GLY A 238 -16.83 6.75 -17.38
N GLY A 239 -16.51 6.43 -18.65
CA GLY A 239 -17.18 5.39 -19.44
C GLY A 239 -18.39 5.86 -20.26
N ASP A 240 -18.78 7.12 -20.14
CA ASP A 240 -19.84 7.73 -20.99
C ASP A 240 -19.23 8.27 -22.29
N ILE A 241 -18.97 7.36 -23.24
CA ILE A 241 -18.29 7.67 -24.51
C ILE A 241 -18.76 6.76 -25.63
N ASP A 242 -18.76 7.30 -26.85
CA ASP A 242 -18.88 6.51 -28.08
C ASP A 242 -17.55 5.81 -28.40
N PHE A 243 -17.45 4.56 -28.00
CA PHE A 243 -16.25 3.72 -28.22
C PHE A 243 -15.92 3.53 -29.70
N THR A 244 -16.93 3.60 -30.59
CA THR A 244 -16.73 3.49 -32.01
C THR A 244 -15.98 4.73 -32.55
N GLY A 245 -16.30 5.90 -32.04
CA GLY A 245 -15.61 7.16 -32.40
C GLY A 245 -14.15 7.19 -31.96
N VAL A 246 -13.80 6.54 -30.86
CA VAL A 246 -12.39 6.43 -30.35
C VAL A 246 -11.52 5.60 -31.30
N LEU A 247 -12.08 4.63 -31.99
CA LEU A 247 -11.39 3.68 -32.86
C LEU A 247 -11.74 3.88 -34.36
N ASP A 248 -11.68 5.12 -34.82
CA ASP A 248 -11.82 5.51 -36.22
C ASP A 248 -13.16 5.11 -36.89
N GLY A 249 -14.23 4.95 -36.11
CA GLY A 249 -15.56 4.60 -36.60
C GLY A 249 -15.79 3.09 -36.82
N ASP A 250 -14.86 2.23 -36.45
CA ASP A 250 -14.99 0.78 -36.62
C ASP A 250 -15.64 0.09 -35.40
N ALA A 251 -16.94 -0.18 -35.51
CA ALA A 251 -17.73 -0.80 -34.46
C ALA A 251 -17.29 -2.26 -34.15
N ALA A 252 -16.85 -3.01 -35.14
CA ALA A 252 -16.38 -4.38 -34.93
C ALA A 252 -15.03 -4.38 -34.14
N ARG A 253 -14.15 -3.46 -34.53
CA ARG A 253 -12.88 -3.25 -33.81
C ARG A 253 -13.12 -2.79 -32.38
N ALA A 254 -14.03 -1.84 -32.15
CA ALA A 254 -14.38 -1.36 -30.82
C ALA A 254 -14.90 -2.51 -29.92
N THR A 255 -15.79 -3.35 -30.44
CA THR A 255 -16.32 -4.52 -29.73
C THR A 255 -15.21 -5.51 -29.37
N ASN A 256 -14.31 -5.81 -30.30
CA ASN A 256 -13.18 -6.72 -30.05
C ASN A 256 -12.23 -6.19 -28.99
N VAL A 257 -11.90 -4.89 -29.02
CA VAL A 257 -11.04 -4.25 -28.02
C VAL A 257 -11.70 -4.24 -26.66
N LEU A 258 -12.99 -3.92 -26.55
CA LEU A 258 -13.75 -4.00 -25.29
C LEU A 258 -13.73 -5.43 -24.70
N ASN A 259 -13.97 -6.43 -25.55
CA ASN A 259 -13.94 -7.83 -25.10
C ASN A 259 -12.54 -8.23 -24.58
N SER A 260 -11.48 -7.85 -25.33
CA SER A 260 -10.10 -8.12 -24.89
C SER A 260 -9.78 -7.44 -23.56
N LEU A 261 -10.15 -6.19 -23.36
CA LEU A 261 -9.96 -5.48 -22.09
C LEU A 261 -10.75 -6.11 -20.95
N ARG A 262 -11.94 -6.63 -21.21
CA ARG A 262 -12.75 -7.36 -20.23
C ARG A 262 -12.11 -8.70 -19.87
N GLU A 263 -11.62 -9.46 -20.84
CA GLU A 263 -10.90 -10.72 -20.63
C GLU A 263 -9.61 -10.52 -19.83
N LYS A 264 -8.92 -9.38 -20.04
CA LYS A 264 -7.75 -8.96 -19.25
C LYS A 264 -8.11 -8.42 -17.86
N GLY A 265 -9.40 -8.32 -17.52
CA GLY A 265 -9.87 -7.83 -16.23
C GLY A 265 -9.63 -6.34 -15.99
N LEU A 266 -9.48 -5.54 -17.05
CA LEU A 266 -9.17 -4.10 -16.95
C LEU A 266 -10.40 -3.20 -16.98
N ILE A 267 -11.51 -3.69 -17.52
CA ILE A 267 -12.80 -3.01 -17.54
C ILE A 267 -13.92 -3.95 -17.08
N GLU A 268 -14.99 -3.36 -16.58
CA GLU A 268 -16.22 -4.05 -16.21
C GLU A 268 -17.45 -3.29 -16.70
N GLU A 269 -18.57 -4.00 -16.89
CA GLU A 269 -19.86 -3.40 -17.19
C GLU A 269 -20.59 -3.08 -15.88
N GLY A 270 -20.88 -1.80 -15.69
CA GLY A 270 -21.67 -1.29 -14.58
C GLY A 270 -23.06 -0.81 -15.03
N ALA A 271 -23.87 -0.38 -14.09
CA ALA A 271 -25.23 0.14 -14.36
C ALA A 271 -25.21 1.43 -15.23
N SER A 272 -24.09 2.14 -15.27
CA SER A 272 -23.89 3.41 -16.02
C SER A 272 -23.00 3.25 -17.27
N GLY A 273 -22.70 2.01 -17.70
CA GLY A 273 -21.82 1.76 -18.84
C GLY A 273 -20.54 1.02 -18.46
N VAL A 274 -19.49 1.21 -19.26
CA VAL A 274 -18.17 0.58 -19.03
C VAL A 274 -17.38 1.38 -18.01
N SER A 275 -16.81 0.72 -17.00
CA SER A 275 -15.92 1.33 -15.99
C SER A 275 -14.58 0.60 -15.90
N LEU A 276 -13.54 1.31 -15.44
CA LEU A 276 -12.26 0.66 -15.13
C LEU A 276 -12.40 -0.20 -13.89
N THR A 277 -11.81 -1.39 -13.94
CA THR A 277 -11.55 -2.17 -12.72
C THR A 277 -10.40 -1.54 -11.92
N PRO A 278 -10.16 -1.97 -10.68
CA PRO A 278 -8.97 -1.58 -9.93
C PRO A 278 -7.66 -1.78 -10.69
N GLN A 279 -7.49 -2.91 -11.37
CA GLN A 279 -6.32 -3.18 -12.21
C GLN A 279 -6.24 -2.24 -13.42
N GLY A 280 -7.37 -1.99 -14.08
CA GLY A 280 -7.46 -1.03 -15.19
C GLY A 280 -7.06 0.38 -14.77
N GLN A 281 -7.48 0.82 -13.59
CA GLN A 281 -7.11 2.09 -12.99
C GLN A 281 -5.59 2.21 -12.77
N VAL A 282 -4.95 1.17 -12.23
CA VAL A 282 -3.49 1.13 -12.02
C VAL A 282 -2.75 1.18 -13.36
N VAL A 283 -3.20 0.43 -14.37
CA VAL A 283 -2.60 0.44 -15.72
C VAL A 283 -2.66 1.83 -16.35
N VAL A 284 -3.81 2.49 -16.29
CA VAL A 284 -3.96 3.85 -16.84
C VAL A 284 -3.07 4.84 -16.10
N ASN A 285 -3.03 4.77 -14.76
CA ASN A 285 -2.21 5.66 -13.95
C ASN A 285 -0.71 5.54 -14.30
N GLN A 286 -0.20 4.33 -14.50
CA GLN A 286 1.18 4.10 -14.94
C GLN A 286 1.45 4.66 -16.33
N ARG A 287 0.54 4.45 -17.29
CA ARG A 287 0.72 4.87 -18.69
C ARG A 287 0.58 6.37 -18.88
N ILE A 288 -0.23 7.06 -18.05
CA ILE A 288 -0.35 8.53 -18.10
C ILE A 288 0.96 9.18 -17.61
N GLU A 289 1.68 8.59 -16.66
CA GLU A 289 3.01 9.10 -16.27
C GLU A 289 4.03 8.97 -17.39
N ASP A 290 3.99 7.88 -18.17
CA ASP A 290 4.90 7.64 -19.31
C ASP A 290 4.65 8.62 -20.50
N VAL A 291 3.47 9.20 -20.61
CA VAL A 291 3.11 10.14 -21.71
C VAL A 291 3.42 11.61 -21.37
N ASN A 292 3.65 11.94 -20.08
CA ASN A 292 3.88 13.31 -19.62
C ASN A 292 5.38 13.63 -19.31
N ILE A 293 6.31 12.82 -19.83
CA ILE A 293 7.77 13.10 -19.76
C ILE A 293 8.27 13.69 -21.09
#